data_aa0551b48bb31069257be974c07192cb
#
_entry.id   aa0551b48bb31069257be974c07192cb
#
_cell.length_a   1.000
_cell.length_b   1.000
_cell.length_c   1.000
_cell.angle_alpha   90.00
_cell.angle_beta   90.00
_cell.angle_gamma   90.00
#
_symmetry.space_group_name_H-M   'P 1'
#
loop_
_entity.id
_entity.type
_entity.pdbx_description
1 polymer ?
#
loop_
_entity_poly.entity_id
_entity_poly.type
_entity_poly.pdbx_seq_one_letter_code
_entity_poly.pdbx_strand_id
1 'polypeptide(L)'
;MTRGPYAHGMERTVQPPGSRAERRDRATAETRVAILDAARECLLNEGHANLSTRRVAEIAGVPLSQIHYHFGSRLQLILAVLAAENERLIARQRSMFDAPEPLWVRWELACDYLDEDVASGYVRILQEMIAAGWSDAEVATAVRALLGDWYRLLADVARREQERGVDMAGLTPLEVAALMGTPFLGAEELILLGVTEDALPLRSALRKVGGILRQISGVDQSSGR
;
A
#
# COMPACT_ATOMS: atom_id res chain seq x y z
N MET A 1 -54.72 41.49 -21.94
CA MET A 1 -53.33 41.92 -22.26
C MET A 1 -52.48 41.62 -21.03
N THR A 2 -51.80 40.47 -21.01
CA THR A 2 -50.79 40.18 -19.98
C THR A 2 -49.80 39.20 -20.59
N ARG A 3 -48.55 39.64 -20.73
CA ARG A 3 -47.41 38.92 -21.28
C ARG A 3 -46.86 37.97 -20.22
N GLY A 4 -46.68 36.70 -20.58
CA GLY A 4 -45.99 35.69 -19.76
C GLY A 4 -44.48 35.86 -19.80
N PRO A 5 -43.76 35.37 -18.75
CA PRO A 5 -42.29 35.53 -18.66
C PRO A 5 -41.53 34.47 -19.45
N TYR A 6 -40.42 34.92 -19.99
CA TYR A 6 -39.44 34.17 -20.79
C TYR A 6 -38.80 33.02 -20.00
N ALA A 7 -38.72 31.85 -20.65
CA ALA A 7 -37.91 30.72 -20.22
C ALA A 7 -36.41 31.06 -20.41
N HIS A 8 -35.65 31.04 -19.33
CA HIS A 8 -34.17 31.06 -19.37
C HIS A 8 -33.70 29.69 -19.85
N GLY A 9 -33.14 29.63 -21.07
CA GLY A 9 -32.41 28.49 -21.55
C GLY A 9 -31.11 28.33 -20.75
N MET A 10 -30.92 27.16 -20.10
CA MET A 10 -29.63 26.74 -19.57
C MET A 10 -28.68 26.50 -20.75
N GLU A 11 -27.80 27.44 -21.01
CA GLU A 11 -26.63 27.21 -21.85
C GLU A 11 -25.74 26.17 -21.18
N ARG A 12 -25.74 24.97 -21.73
CA ARG A 12 -24.68 23.99 -21.43
C ARG A 12 -23.38 24.53 -22.00
N THR A 13 -22.50 24.98 -21.10
CA THR A 13 -21.13 25.36 -21.47
C THR A 13 -20.41 24.08 -21.90
N VAL A 14 -20.36 23.84 -23.19
CA VAL A 14 -19.53 22.79 -23.80
C VAL A 14 -18.08 23.26 -23.69
N GLN A 15 -17.29 22.64 -22.80
CA GLN A 15 -15.86 22.89 -22.75
C GLN A 15 -15.24 22.59 -24.15
N PRO A 16 -14.35 23.45 -24.68
CA PRO A 16 -13.73 23.22 -25.97
C PRO A 16 -12.90 21.93 -25.93
N PRO A 17 -12.90 21.12 -26.99
CA PRO A 17 -12.10 19.89 -27.04
C PRO A 17 -10.63 20.26 -26.90
N GLY A 18 -9.93 19.64 -25.91
CA GLY A 18 -8.53 19.85 -25.64
C GLY A 18 -7.65 19.78 -26.90
N SER A 19 -6.50 20.45 -26.88
CA SER A 19 -5.57 20.49 -28.00
C SER A 19 -5.15 19.07 -28.44
N ARG A 20 -4.60 18.93 -29.64
CA ARG A 20 -4.09 17.64 -30.16
C ARG A 20 -2.99 17.08 -29.23
N ALA A 21 -2.19 17.94 -28.62
CA ALA A 21 -1.17 17.56 -27.64
C ALA A 21 -1.81 16.97 -26.37
N GLU A 22 -2.79 17.65 -25.78
CA GLU A 22 -3.50 17.17 -24.57
C GLU A 22 -4.21 15.83 -24.78
N ARG A 23 -4.81 15.63 -25.99
CA ARG A 23 -5.42 14.32 -26.33
C ARG A 23 -4.39 13.22 -26.45
N ARG A 24 -3.21 13.50 -27.02
CA ARG A 24 -2.11 12.55 -27.14
C ARG A 24 -1.54 12.20 -25.77
N ASP A 25 -1.34 13.19 -24.90
CA ASP A 25 -0.81 12.97 -23.55
C ASP A 25 -1.79 12.16 -22.69
N ARG A 26 -3.09 12.45 -22.83
CA ARG A 26 -4.14 11.65 -22.17
C ARG A 26 -4.13 10.20 -22.67
N ALA A 27 -4.10 9.95 -23.98
CA ALA A 27 -4.04 8.60 -24.54
C ALA A 27 -2.79 7.84 -24.08
N THR A 28 -1.66 8.53 -23.95
CA THR A 28 -0.40 7.96 -23.44
C THR A 28 -0.54 7.57 -21.96
N ALA A 29 -1.15 8.43 -21.15
CA ALA A 29 -1.41 8.15 -19.74
C ALA A 29 -2.40 6.98 -19.55
N GLU A 30 -3.48 6.94 -20.34
CA GLU A 30 -4.47 5.85 -20.32
C GLU A 30 -3.82 4.51 -20.71
N THR A 31 -2.96 4.50 -21.71
CA THR A 31 -2.20 3.31 -22.13
C THR A 31 -1.29 2.82 -21.00
N ARG A 32 -0.57 3.73 -20.33
CA ARG A 32 0.30 3.39 -19.19
C ARG A 32 -0.48 2.77 -18.04
N VAL A 33 -1.66 3.30 -17.71
CA VAL A 33 -2.55 2.76 -16.67
C VAL A 33 -3.04 1.37 -17.05
N ALA A 34 -3.52 1.17 -18.27
CA ALA A 34 -4.00 -0.14 -18.75
C ALA A 34 -2.90 -1.22 -18.67
N ILE A 35 -1.65 -0.88 -19.02
CA ILE A 35 -0.52 -1.82 -18.88
C ILE A 35 -0.25 -2.13 -17.41
N LEU A 36 -0.29 -1.12 -16.53
CA LEU A 36 -0.03 -1.30 -15.11
C LEU A 36 -1.10 -2.19 -14.45
N ASP A 37 -2.37 -1.99 -14.78
CA ASP A 37 -3.48 -2.79 -14.27
C ASP A 37 -3.41 -4.25 -14.76
N ALA A 38 -3.10 -4.47 -16.03
CA ALA A 38 -2.88 -5.81 -16.57
C ALA A 38 -1.67 -6.52 -15.92
N ALA A 39 -0.57 -5.80 -15.73
CA ALA A 39 0.60 -6.33 -15.03
C ALA A 39 0.31 -6.65 -13.56
N ARG A 40 -0.48 -5.80 -12.90
CA ARG A 40 -0.97 -6.04 -11.53
C ARG A 40 -1.75 -7.33 -11.46
N GLU A 41 -2.72 -7.54 -12.35
CA GLU A 41 -3.52 -8.77 -12.39
C GLU A 41 -2.63 -10.02 -12.55
N CYS A 42 -1.68 -10.01 -13.49
CA CYS A 42 -0.74 -11.11 -13.68
C CYS A 42 0.12 -11.35 -12.42
N LEU A 43 0.69 -10.30 -11.83
CA LEU A 43 1.58 -10.40 -10.67
C LEU A 43 0.87 -10.94 -9.43
N LEU A 44 -0.30 -10.38 -9.10
CA LEU A 44 -1.03 -10.77 -7.89
C LEU A 44 -1.55 -12.20 -7.99
N ASN A 45 -1.94 -12.67 -9.18
CA ASN A 45 -2.47 -14.01 -9.37
C ASN A 45 -1.38 -15.06 -9.58
N GLU A 46 -0.32 -14.76 -10.34
CA GLU A 46 0.64 -15.75 -10.85
C GLU A 46 2.05 -15.61 -10.24
N GLY A 47 2.33 -14.51 -9.53
CA GLY A 47 3.65 -14.19 -8.96
C GLY A 47 4.64 -13.61 -9.98
N HIS A 48 5.76 -13.08 -9.47
CA HIS A 48 6.71 -12.37 -10.31
C HIS A 48 7.45 -13.28 -11.30
N ALA A 49 7.69 -14.55 -10.95
CA ALA A 49 8.41 -15.49 -11.81
C ALA A 49 7.66 -15.76 -13.13
N ASN A 50 6.33 -15.76 -13.08
CA ASN A 50 5.46 -16.10 -14.21
C ASN A 50 5.00 -14.89 -15.02
N LEU A 51 5.30 -13.65 -14.61
CA LEU A 51 4.90 -12.48 -15.38
C LEU A 51 5.55 -12.49 -16.76
N SER A 52 4.71 -12.48 -17.79
CA SER A 52 5.10 -12.35 -19.19
C SER A 52 4.68 -10.99 -19.76
N THR A 53 5.61 -10.19 -20.27
CA THR A 53 5.28 -8.91 -20.92
C THR A 53 4.38 -9.07 -22.15
N ARG A 54 4.43 -10.24 -22.81
CA ARG A 54 3.50 -10.56 -23.91
C ARG A 54 2.09 -10.77 -23.38
N ARG A 55 1.95 -11.53 -22.29
CA ARG A 55 0.65 -11.75 -21.64
C ARG A 55 0.06 -10.44 -21.13
N VAL A 56 0.87 -9.58 -20.52
CA VAL A 56 0.45 -8.24 -20.09
C VAL A 56 -0.02 -7.40 -21.28
N ALA A 57 0.70 -7.42 -22.42
CA ALA A 57 0.31 -6.69 -23.62
C ALA A 57 -1.03 -7.18 -24.18
N GLU A 58 -1.28 -8.50 -24.19
CA GLU A 58 -2.54 -9.12 -24.60
C GLU A 58 -3.71 -8.66 -23.72
N ILE A 59 -3.55 -8.73 -22.38
CA ILE A 59 -4.58 -8.32 -21.41
C ILE A 59 -4.85 -6.80 -21.53
N ALA A 60 -3.80 -5.99 -21.62
CA ALA A 60 -3.92 -4.53 -21.77
C ALA A 60 -4.47 -4.10 -23.14
N GLY A 61 -4.55 -5.00 -24.11
CA GLY A 61 -4.99 -4.69 -25.49
C GLY A 61 -4.04 -3.76 -26.23
N VAL A 62 -2.73 -3.83 -25.95
CA VAL A 62 -1.72 -2.95 -26.55
C VAL A 62 -0.60 -3.74 -27.25
N PRO A 63 0.07 -3.16 -28.24
CA PRO A 63 1.29 -3.75 -28.80
C PRO A 63 2.39 -3.92 -27.76
N LEU A 64 3.18 -4.98 -27.81
CA LEU A 64 4.30 -5.23 -26.90
C LEU A 64 5.29 -4.06 -26.82
N SER A 65 5.49 -3.33 -27.93
CA SER A 65 6.33 -2.14 -27.97
C SER A 65 5.90 -1.03 -27.00
N GLN A 66 4.61 -0.95 -26.64
CA GLN A 66 4.11 0.02 -25.67
C GLN A 66 4.59 -0.31 -24.25
N ILE A 67 4.76 -1.59 -23.90
CA ILE A 67 5.34 -1.97 -22.60
C ILE A 67 6.79 -1.49 -22.52
N HIS A 68 7.58 -1.73 -23.55
CA HIS A 68 8.96 -1.25 -23.59
C HIS A 68 9.07 0.29 -23.60
N TYR A 69 8.14 0.96 -24.28
CA TYR A 69 8.08 2.42 -24.30
C TYR A 69 7.79 3.02 -22.92
N HIS A 70 6.81 2.46 -22.18
CA HIS A 70 6.37 3.00 -20.90
C HIS A 70 7.20 2.57 -19.70
N PHE A 71 7.75 1.37 -19.72
CA PHE A 71 8.40 0.75 -18.56
C PHE A 71 9.82 0.27 -18.83
N GLY A 72 10.27 0.23 -20.08
CA GLY A 72 11.61 -0.20 -20.46
C GLY A 72 11.82 -1.71 -20.38
N SER A 73 11.73 -2.29 -19.19
CA SER A 73 11.98 -3.71 -18.96
C SER A 73 10.87 -4.39 -18.17
N ARG A 74 10.89 -5.74 -18.16
CA ARG A 74 10.02 -6.54 -17.30
C ARG A 74 10.23 -6.22 -15.81
N LEU A 75 11.48 -6.04 -15.38
CA LEU A 75 11.80 -5.68 -14.00
C LEU A 75 11.20 -4.33 -13.63
N GLN A 76 11.39 -3.30 -14.46
CA GLN A 76 10.83 -1.97 -14.22
C GLN A 76 9.31 -1.98 -14.17
N LEU A 77 8.65 -2.82 -14.97
CA LEU A 77 7.21 -3.01 -14.90
C LEU A 77 6.78 -3.63 -13.55
N ILE A 78 7.50 -4.66 -13.06
CA ILE A 78 7.25 -5.27 -11.75
C ILE A 78 7.42 -4.25 -10.63
N LEU A 79 8.51 -3.49 -10.64
CA LEU A 79 8.79 -2.46 -9.64
C LEU A 79 7.73 -1.33 -9.67
N ALA A 80 7.23 -0.98 -10.86
CA ALA A 80 6.17 0.01 -10.98
C ALA A 80 4.83 -0.49 -10.40
N VAL A 81 4.48 -1.77 -10.60
CA VAL A 81 3.30 -2.38 -9.94
C VAL A 81 3.48 -2.39 -8.43
N LEU A 82 4.64 -2.86 -7.95
CA LEU A 82 4.94 -2.91 -6.51
C LEU A 82 4.83 -1.53 -5.87
N ALA A 83 5.36 -0.49 -6.52
CA ALA A 83 5.25 0.89 -6.05
C ALA A 83 3.79 1.35 -5.97
N ALA A 84 2.97 1.08 -6.98
CA ALA A 84 1.57 1.46 -6.98
C ALA A 84 0.76 0.74 -5.90
N GLU A 85 1.03 -0.55 -5.65
CA GLU A 85 0.39 -1.30 -4.56
C GLU A 85 0.84 -0.77 -3.19
N ASN A 86 2.14 -0.44 -3.03
CA ASN A 86 2.64 0.17 -1.80
C ASN A 86 1.98 1.53 -1.51
N GLU A 87 1.79 2.37 -2.52
CA GLU A 87 1.07 3.64 -2.37
C GLU A 87 -0.36 3.43 -1.85
N ARG A 88 -1.08 2.42 -2.38
CA ARG A 88 -2.43 2.05 -1.91
C ARG A 88 -2.42 1.57 -0.47
N LEU A 89 -1.47 0.69 -0.11
CA LEU A 89 -1.28 0.20 1.26
C LEU A 89 -0.99 1.35 2.22
N ILE A 90 -0.02 2.21 1.89
CA ILE A 90 0.35 3.37 2.71
C ILE A 90 -0.83 4.33 2.88
N ALA A 91 -1.60 4.61 1.82
CA ALA A 91 -2.78 5.46 1.90
C ALA A 91 -3.86 4.88 2.85
N ARG A 92 -4.12 3.57 2.74
CA ARG A 92 -5.05 2.85 3.62
C ARG A 92 -4.59 2.88 5.08
N GLN A 93 -3.32 2.55 5.34
CA GLN A 93 -2.77 2.56 6.69
C GLN A 93 -2.71 3.98 7.28
N ARG A 94 -2.38 4.99 6.47
CA ARG A 94 -2.43 6.38 6.92
C ARG A 94 -3.84 6.77 7.37
N SER A 95 -4.86 6.48 6.57
CA SER A 95 -6.26 6.74 6.92
C SER A 95 -6.65 6.03 8.23
N MET A 96 -6.23 4.78 8.42
CA MET A 96 -6.45 4.02 9.65
C MET A 96 -5.75 4.64 10.85
N PHE A 97 -4.45 5.00 10.73
CA PHE A 97 -3.70 5.58 11.84
C PHE A 97 -4.04 7.05 12.13
N ASP A 98 -4.68 7.76 11.20
CA ASP A 98 -5.20 9.11 11.42
C ASP A 98 -6.60 9.13 12.05
N ALA A 99 -7.25 7.97 12.17
CA ALA A 99 -8.55 7.83 12.82
C ALA A 99 -8.48 8.16 14.33
N PRO A 100 -9.60 8.64 14.94
CA PRO A 100 -9.61 9.12 16.32
C PRO A 100 -9.55 8.02 17.37
N GLU A 101 -9.70 6.76 16.98
CA GLU A 101 -9.69 5.60 17.88
C GLU A 101 -8.38 5.47 18.64
N PRO A 102 -8.39 4.87 19.85
CA PRO A 102 -7.17 4.58 20.60
C PRO A 102 -6.16 3.76 19.78
N LEU A 103 -4.86 3.95 20.02
CA LEU A 103 -3.79 3.28 19.28
C LEU A 103 -3.94 1.75 19.27
N TRP A 104 -4.37 1.16 20.38
CA TRP A 104 -4.56 -0.28 20.48
C TRP A 104 -5.68 -0.81 19.56
N VAL A 105 -6.76 -0.03 19.33
CA VAL A 105 -7.83 -0.37 18.37
C VAL A 105 -7.29 -0.32 16.92
N ARG A 106 -6.54 0.74 16.61
CA ARG A 106 -5.89 0.88 15.29
C ARG A 106 -4.86 -0.23 15.04
N TRP A 107 -4.19 -0.69 16.10
CA TRP A 107 -3.29 -1.85 16.01
C TRP A 107 -4.04 -3.15 15.69
N GLU A 108 -5.18 -3.40 16.32
CA GLU A 108 -6.02 -4.57 16.01
C GLU A 108 -6.45 -4.57 14.55
N LEU A 109 -6.84 -3.41 14.02
CA LEU A 109 -7.18 -3.25 12.60
C LEU A 109 -5.96 -3.47 11.69
N ALA A 110 -4.76 -3.05 12.10
CA ALA A 110 -3.53 -3.36 11.37
C ALA A 110 -3.27 -4.87 11.30
N CYS A 111 -3.60 -5.61 12.37
CA CYS A 111 -3.53 -7.07 12.37
C CYS A 111 -4.58 -7.72 11.45
N ASP A 112 -5.76 -7.12 11.28
CA ASP A 112 -6.75 -7.60 10.29
C ASP A 112 -6.25 -7.39 8.87
N TYR A 113 -5.61 -6.26 8.58
CA TYR A 113 -5.01 -5.98 7.27
C TYR A 113 -3.91 -6.96 6.87
N LEU A 114 -3.18 -7.56 7.83
CA LEU A 114 -2.18 -8.59 7.54
C LEU A 114 -2.77 -9.74 6.70
N ASP A 115 -3.92 -10.27 7.10
CA ASP A 115 -4.55 -11.38 6.39
C ASP A 115 -5.09 -10.95 5.01
N GLU A 116 -5.64 -9.73 4.90
CA GLU A 116 -6.07 -9.16 3.64
C GLU A 116 -4.90 -8.97 2.66
N ASP A 117 -3.77 -8.45 3.15
CA ASP A 117 -2.58 -8.17 2.35
C ASP A 117 -1.91 -9.47 1.88
N VAL A 118 -1.85 -10.50 2.73
CA VAL A 118 -1.40 -11.85 2.33
C VAL A 118 -2.32 -12.44 1.26
N ALA A 119 -3.64 -12.36 1.45
CA ALA A 119 -4.63 -12.88 0.50
C ALA A 119 -4.63 -12.13 -0.84
N SER A 120 -4.29 -10.85 -0.85
CA SER A 120 -4.23 -10.02 -2.07
C SER A 120 -3.12 -10.43 -3.04
N GLY A 121 -2.10 -11.16 -2.57
CA GLY A 121 -0.89 -11.49 -3.31
C GLY A 121 0.20 -10.41 -3.27
N TYR A 122 -0.07 -9.22 -2.75
CA TYR A 122 0.90 -8.13 -2.64
C TYR A 122 2.11 -8.52 -1.79
N VAL A 123 1.85 -9.08 -0.59
CA VAL A 123 2.90 -9.50 0.35
C VAL A 123 3.84 -10.52 -0.29
N ARG A 124 3.31 -11.49 -1.05
CA ARG A 124 4.14 -12.46 -1.77
C ARG A 124 5.12 -11.77 -2.71
N ILE A 125 4.66 -10.82 -3.52
CA ILE A 125 5.52 -10.10 -4.47
C ILE A 125 6.55 -9.26 -3.73
N LEU A 126 6.16 -8.61 -2.63
CA LEU A 126 7.09 -7.85 -1.79
C LEU A 126 8.20 -8.75 -1.25
N GLN A 127 7.88 -9.90 -0.67
CA GLN A 127 8.87 -10.85 -0.14
C GLN A 127 9.78 -11.42 -1.24
N GLU A 128 9.22 -11.75 -2.42
CA GLU A 128 10.00 -12.16 -3.59
C GLU A 128 10.99 -11.07 -4.03
N MET A 129 10.59 -9.81 -4.00
CA MET A 129 11.46 -8.67 -4.35
C MET A 129 12.47 -8.34 -3.25
N ILE A 130 12.15 -8.52 -1.97
CA ILE A 130 13.13 -8.43 -0.87
C ILE A 130 14.24 -9.46 -1.10
N ALA A 131 13.89 -10.72 -1.35
CA ALA A 131 14.87 -11.78 -1.62
C ALA A 131 15.70 -11.50 -2.89
N ALA A 132 15.08 -11.04 -3.98
CA ALA A 132 15.78 -10.66 -5.21
C ALA A 132 16.77 -9.51 -4.96
N GLY A 133 16.44 -8.57 -4.09
CA GLY A 133 17.30 -7.45 -3.72
C GLY A 133 18.60 -7.84 -3.02
N TRP A 134 18.72 -9.06 -2.49
CA TRP A 134 19.97 -9.53 -1.90
C TRP A 134 21.10 -9.71 -2.95
N SER A 135 20.75 -9.93 -4.20
CA SER A 135 21.68 -10.12 -5.31
C SER A 135 21.55 -9.09 -6.44
N ASP A 136 20.57 -8.22 -6.40
CA ASP A 136 20.34 -7.16 -7.39
C ASP A 136 20.23 -5.79 -6.71
N ALA A 137 21.23 -4.91 -6.98
CA ALA A 137 21.32 -3.59 -6.35
C ALA A 137 20.19 -2.63 -6.77
N GLU A 138 19.65 -2.76 -7.98
CA GLU A 138 18.54 -1.96 -8.48
C GLU A 138 17.25 -2.33 -7.71
N VAL A 139 16.96 -3.63 -7.61
CA VAL A 139 15.85 -4.15 -6.82
C VAL A 139 15.98 -3.75 -5.35
N ALA A 140 17.19 -3.95 -4.76
CA ALA A 140 17.43 -3.54 -3.37
C ALA A 140 17.14 -2.07 -3.13
N THR A 141 17.51 -1.20 -4.07
CA THR A 141 17.27 0.25 -3.95
C THR A 141 15.77 0.57 -3.99
N ALA A 142 15.03 -0.03 -4.91
CA ALA A 142 13.58 0.14 -5.00
C ALA A 142 12.87 -0.37 -3.74
N VAL A 143 13.19 -1.60 -3.29
CA VAL A 143 12.58 -2.20 -2.09
C VAL A 143 12.87 -1.39 -0.84
N ARG A 144 14.14 -0.92 -0.66
CA ARG A 144 14.48 -0.04 0.48
C ARG A 144 13.67 1.25 0.49
N ALA A 145 13.39 1.83 -0.67
CA ALA A 145 12.55 3.03 -0.76
C ALA A 145 11.12 2.74 -0.29
N LEU A 146 10.50 1.64 -0.77
CA LEU A 146 9.15 1.24 -0.39
C LEU A 146 9.02 0.94 1.11
N LEU A 147 9.93 0.14 1.66
CA LEU A 147 9.98 -0.14 3.10
C LEU A 147 10.25 1.13 3.91
N GLY A 148 11.13 2.02 3.41
CA GLY A 148 11.40 3.31 4.04
C GLY A 148 10.17 4.20 4.15
N ASP A 149 9.27 4.21 3.15
CA ASP A 149 8.01 4.94 3.20
C ASP A 149 7.11 4.39 4.31
N TRP A 150 7.02 3.08 4.41
CA TRP A 150 6.24 2.41 5.45
C TRP A 150 6.78 2.67 6.87
N TYR A 151 8.10 2.50 7.07
CA TYR A 151 8.70 2.80 8.39
C TYR A 151 8.58 4.28 8.77
N ARG A 152 8.62 5.20 7.80
CA ARG A 152 8.34 6.62 8.08
C ARG A 152 6.90 6.84 8.55
N LEU A 153 5.93 6.19 7.93
CA LEU A 153 4.54 6.24 8.40
C LEU A 153 4.42 5.77 9.85
N LEU A 154 5.01 4.62 10.19
CA LEU A 154 4.98 4.10 11.56
C LEU A 154 5.70 5.02 12.57
N ALA A 155 6.84 5.61 12.17
CA ALA A 155 7.57 6.58 12.99
C ALA A 155 6.73 7.86 13.22
N ASP A 156 6.00 8.32 12.22
CA ASP A 156 5.08 9.46 12.37
C ASP A 156 3.94 9.15 13.34
N VAL A 157 3.42 7.92 13.34
CA VAL A 157 2.44 7.47 14.34
C VAL A 157 3.05 7.48 15.73
N ALA A 158 4.22 6.88 15.92
CA ALA A 158 4.91 6.82 17.20
C ALA A 158 5.19 8.23 17.76
N ARG A 159 5.66 9.16 16.92
CA ARG A 159 5.91 10.54 17.33
C ARG A 159 4.63 11.25 17.81
N ARG A 160 3.52 11.09 17.11
CA ARG A 160 2.23 11.67 17.50
C ARG A 160 1.72 11.11 18.84
N GLU A 161 1.95 9.84 19.12
CA GLU A 161 1.57 9.24 20.41
C GLU A 161 2.49 9.74 21.54
N GLN A 162 3.80 9.92 21.29
CA GLN A 162 4.70 10.55 22.26
C GLN A 162 4.29 12.01 22.57
N GLU A 163 3.90 12.80 21.56
CA GLU A 163 3.38 14.15 21.72
C GLU A 163 2.07 14.19 22.55
N ARG A 164 1.29 13.10 22.52
CA ARG A 164 0.10 12.91 23.37
C ARG A 164 0.41 12.41 24.79
N GLY A 165 1.69 12.22 25.11
CA GLY A 165 2.16 11.81 26.43
C GLY A 165 2.30 10.30 26.64
N VAL A 166 2.22 9.48 25.58
CA VAL A 166 2.51 8.04 25.70
C VAL A 166 4.00 7.83 25.95
N ASP A 167 4.35 7.18 27.08
CA ASP A 167 5.73 6.82 27.39
C ASP A 167 6.20 5.65 26.52
N MET A 168 7.19 5.90 25.67
CA MET A 168 7.83 4.91 24.81
C MET A 168 9.15 4.37 25.39
N ALA A 169 9.33 4.48 26.70
CA ALA A 169 10.51 3.97 27.42
C ALA A 169 11.86 4.48 26.87
N GLY A 170 11.89 5.74 26.41
CA GLY A 170 13.09 6.38 25.85
C GLY A 170 13.40 6.00 24.39
N LEU A 171 12.57 5.19 23.75
CA LEU A 171 12.73 4.85 22.33
C LEU A 171 12.42 6.07 21.43
N THR A 172 13.24 6.25 20.41
CA THR A 172 12.95 7.20 19.33
C THR A 172 11.77 6.69 18.47
N PRO A 173 11.04 7.59 17.78
CA PRO A 173 9.96 7.18 16.88
C PRO A 173 10.38 6.12 15.84
N LEU A 174 11.61 6.21 15.33
CA LEU A 174 12.11 5.27 14.34
C LEU A 174 12.44 3.88 14.96
N GLU A 175 12.94 3.84 16.19
CA GLU A 175 13.13 2.59 16.93
C GLU A 175 11.80 1.91 17.23
N VAL A 176 10.78 2.68 17.63
CA VAL A 176 9.41 2.16 17.77
C VAL A 176 8.92 1.59 16.46
N ALA A 177 9.06 2.32 15.36
CA ALA A 177 8.66 1.86 14.02
C ALA A 177 9.37 0.55 13.65
N ALA A 178 10.68 0.43 13.89
CA ALA A 178 11.45 -0.78 13.63
C ALA A 178 10.95 -1.97 14.46
N LEU A 179 10.74 -1.78 15.75
CA LEU A 179 10.24 -2.83 16.66
C LEU A 179 8.82 -3.27 16.32
N MET A 180 7.96 -2.36 15.88
CA MET A 180 6.57 -2.66 15.57
C MET A 180 6.38 -3.19 14.15
N GLY A 181 7.14 -2.70 13.18
CA GLY A 181 6.98 -3.06 11.78
C GLY A 181 7.69 -4.36 11.40
N THR A 182 8.93 -4.58 11.86
CA THR A 182 9.71 -5.77 11.48
C THR A 182 9.00 -7.10 11.82
N PRO A 183 8.28 -7.26 12.95
CA PRO A 183 7.51 -8.47 13.22
C PRO A 183 6.43 -8.78 12.18
N PHE A 184 5.82 -7.77 11.54
CA PHE A 184 4.88 -7.99 10.46
C PHE A 184 5.57 -8.61 9.24
N LEU A 185 6.72 -8.08 8.80
CA LEU A 185 7.48 -8.63 7.67
C LEU A 185 7.89 -10.09 7.93
N GLY A 186 8.35 -10.40 9.16
CA GLY A 186 8.68 -11.77 9.54
C GLY A 186 7.46 -12.69 9.61
N ALA A 187 6.33 -12.20 10.13
CA ALA A 187 5.09 -12.96 10.16
C ALA A 187 4.57 -13.26 8.75
N GLU A 188 4.58 -12.28 7.87
CA GLU A 188 4.20 -12.41 6.45
C GLU A 188 5.00 -13.50 5.74
N GLU A 189 6.34 -13.49 5.90
CA GLU A 189 7.23 -14.50 5.31
C GLU A 189 6.88 -15.91 5.80
N LEU A 190 6.73 -16.09 7.11
CA LEU A 190 6.43 -17.40 7.70
C LEU A 190 5.02 -17.88 7.34
N ILE A 191 4.04 -17.00 7.26
CA ILE A 191 2.68 -17.32 6.81
C ILE A 191 2.70 -17.79 5.35
N LEU A 192 3.44 -17.11 4.47
CA LEU A 192 3.60 -17.51 3.07
C LEU A 192 4.31 -18.87 2.91
N LEU A 193 5.22 -19.21 3.84
CA LEU A 193 5.85 -20.53 3.94
C LEU A 193 4.91 -21.63 4.48
N GLY A 194 3.70 -21.28 4.89
CA GLY A 194 2.71 -22.22 5.40
C GLY A 194 2.86 -22.55 6.89
N VAL A 195 3.58 -21.74 7.66
CA VAL A 195 3.65 -21.90 9.13
C VAL A 195 2.27 -21.64 9.72
N THR A 196 1.74 -22.65 10.43
CA THR A 196 0.41 -22.61 11.05
C THR A 196 0.44 -21.96 12.44
N GLU A 197 -0.70 -21.48 12.92
CA GLU A 197 -0.85 -20.91 14.27
C GLU A 197 -0.53 -21.92 15.39
N ASP A 198 -0.77 -23.23 15.17
CA ASP A 198 -0.42 -24.27 16.13
C ASP A 198 1.10 -24.48 16.23
N ALA A 199 1.83 -24.30 15.14
CA ALA A 199 3.30 -24.41 15.14
C ALA A 199 3.96 -23.16 15.70
N LEU A 200 3.47 -21.97 15.31
CA LEU A 200 3.93 -20.67 15.80
C LEU A 200 2.78 -19.65 15.75
N PRO A 201 2.28 -19.17 16.90
CA PRO A 201 1.08 -18.34 16.97
C PRO A 201 1.36 -16.87 16.59
N LEU A 202 1.71 -16.62 15.32
CA LEU A 202 2.15 -15.32 14.80
C LEU A 202 1.06 -14.26 14.88
N ARG A 203 -0.14 -14.57 14.37
CA ARG A 203 -1.27 -13.63 14.38
C ARG A 203 -1.73 -13.34 15.81
N SER A 204 -1.82 -14.38 16.63
CA SER A 204 -2.16 -14.25 18.05
C SER A 204 -1.14 -13.41 18.81
N ALA A 205 0.15 -13.58 18.55
CA ALA A 205 1.21 -12.80 19.16
C ALA A 205 1.15 -11.31 18.77
N LEU A 206 0.98 -11.01 17.47
CA LEU A 206 0.82 -9.64 17.00
C LEU A 206 -0.39 -8.96 17.62
N ARG A 207 -1.55 -9.63 17.71
CA ARG A 207 -2.75 -9.07 18.34
C ARG A 207 -2.54 -8.78 19.84
N LYS A 208 -1.81 -9.64 20.56
CA LYS A 208 -1.51 -9.42 21.99
C LYS A 208 -0.68 -8.17 22.26
N VAL A 209 0.08 -7.67 21.29
CA VAL A 209 0.75 -6.37 21.38
C VAL A 209 -0.26 -5.24 21.58
N GLY A 210 -1.47 -5.33 21.02
CA GLY A 210 -2.57 -4.39 21.28
C GLY A 210 -2.89 -4.25 22.78
N GLY A 211 -2.84 -5.36 23.54
CA GLY A 211 -3.01 -5.33 25.00
C GLY A 211 -1.90 -4.54 25.71
N ILE A 212 -0.65 -4.65 25.26
CA ILE A 212 0.47 -3.87 25.77
C ILE A 212 0.26 -2.39 25.46
N LEU A 213 -0.12 -2.07 24.23
CA LEU A 213 -0.41 -0.69 23.79
C LEU A 213 -1.53 -0.07 24.62
N ARG A 214 -2.55 -0.84 24.98
CA ARG A 214 -3.66 -0.39 25.84
C ARG A 214 -3.16 -0.04 27.25
N GLN A 215 -2.29 -0.85 27.84
CA GLN A 215 -1.73 -0.60 29.16
C GLN A 215 -0.87 0.67 29.21
N ILE A 216 0.02 0.88 28.24
CA ILE A 216 0.90 2.06 28.18
C ILE A 216 0.13 3.34 27.83
N SER A 217 -1.02 3.24 27.17
CA SER A 217 -1.88 4.40 26.86
C SER A 217 -2.70 4.88 28.07
N GLY A 218 -2.58 4.27 29.24
CA GLY A 218 -3.21 4.73 30.50
C GLY A 218 -4.74 4.57 30.56
N VAL A 219 -5.36 3.86 29.62
CA VAL A 219 -6.83 3.72 29.56
C VAL A 219 -7.40 2.87 30.70
N ASP A 220 -6.58 2.04 31.35
CA ASP A 220 -7.03 1.18 32.47
C ASP A 220 -6.99 1.86 33.86
N GLN A 221 -6.46 3.08 34.01
CA GLN A 221 -6.35 3.74 35.31
C GLN A 221 -7.60 4.54 35.75
N SER A 222 -8.60 4.70 34.86
CA SER A 222 -9.79 5.51 35.17
C SER A 222 -11.06 4.74 35.54
N SER A 223 -11.03 3.40 35.56
CA SER A 223 -12.23 2.57 35.88
C SER A 223 -12.26 2.06 37.33
N GLY A 224 -11.40 2.57 38.19
CA GLY A 224 -11.23 2.12 39.59
C GLY A 224 -11.22 3.26 40.64
N ARG A 225 -12.16 4.23 40.54
CA ARG A 225 -12.45 5.15 41.66
C ARG A 225 -13.95 5.39 41.76
#